data_7ae4de34189498df4a36fb68e79dd26f
#
_entry.id   7ae4de34189498df4a36fb68e79dd26f
#
_cell.length_a   1.000
_cell.length_b   1.000
_cell.length_c   1.000
_cell.angle_alpha   90.00
_cell.angle_beta   90.00
_cell.angle_gamma   90.00
#
_symmetry.space_group_name_H-M   'P 1'
#
loop_
_entity.id
_entity.type
_entity.pdbx_description
1 polymer ?
#
loop_
_entity_poly.entity_id
_entity_poly.type
_entity_poly.pdbx_seq_one_letter_code
_entity_poly.pdbx_strand_id
1 'polypeptide(L)'
;MLRSDVLVIGCGIAGGTAALELAESGLDVAVITRANRAGESNTYWAQGGIIFRGENDSPESLAQDIVNAGAGLCHEQAVRTLASEGPPLVQSILIDKLGVPFDRTPDGKLALGREGGHSIARIVHATDATGRAIEDKLIEALRAHPRVRL
;
A
#
# COMPACT_ATOMS: atom_id res chain seq x y z
N MET A 1 -1.18 -18.22 28.42
CA MET A 1 -1.66 -16.85 28.17
C MET A 1 -0.79 -16.26 27.08
N LEU A 2 -1.37 -15.81 25.97
CA LEU A 2 -0.63 -15.15 24.90
C LEU A 2 -0.37 -13.71 25.33
N ARG A 3 0.85 -13.25 25.20
CA ARG A 3 1.26 -11.86 25.47
C ARG A 3 1.83 -11.25 24.18
N SER A 4 1.55 -10.02 23.92
CA SER A 4 2.15 -9.18 22.89
C SER A 4 2.25 -7.74 23.41
N ASP A 5 3.16 -6.97 22.87
CA ASP A 5 3.29 -5.55 23.18
C ASP A 5 2.21 -4.74 22.48
N VAL A 6 1.85 -5.17 21.25
CA VAL A 6 0.86 -4.50 20.41
C VAL A 6 -0.12 -5.51 19.84
N LEU A 7 -1.39 -5.13 19.80
CA LEU A 7 -2.46 -5.82 19.08
C LEU A 7 -2.89 -4.98 17.88
N VAL A 8 -2.75 -5.54 16.67
CA VAL A 8 -3.24 -4.94 15.43
C VAL A 8 -4.52 -5.66 15.01
N ILE A 9 -5.59 -4.91 14.76
CA ILE A 9 -6.89 -5.43 14.33
C ILE A 9 -7.07 -5.16 12.83
N GLY A 10 -6.97 -6.21 12.03
CA GLY A 10 -7.00 -6.18 10.58
C GLY A 10 -5.61 -6.34 9.97
N CYS A 11 -5.53 -7.13 8.89
CA CYS A 11 -4.26 -7.47 8.22
C CYS A 11 -4.18 -7.01 6.76
N GLY A 12 -5.09 -6.15 6.30
CA GLY A 12 -4.94 -5.46 5.03
C GLY A 12 -3.76 -4.49 5.04
N ILE A 13 -3.53 -3.77 3.95
CA ILE A 13 -2.33 -2.94 3.74
C ILE A 13 -1.97 -2.05 4.94
N ALA A 14 -2.94 -1.37 5.55
CA ALA A 14 -2.67 -0.49 6.68
C ALA A 14 -2.22 -1.25 7.94
N GLY A 15 -3.00 -2.26 8.36
CA GLY A 15 -2.69 -3.03 9.57
C GLY A 15 -1.46 -3.90 9.41
N GLY A 16 -1.30 -4.54 8.26
CA GLY A 16 -0.14 -5.38 7.97
C GLY A 16 1.15 -4.59 7.91
N THR A 17 1.15 -3.43 7.27
CA THR A 17 2.32 -2.53 7.23
C THR A 17 2.68 -2.03 8.62
N ALA A 18 1.69 -1.56 9.40
CA ALA A 18 1.91 -1.14 10.77
C ALA A 18 2.49 -2.27 11.64
N ALA A 19 2.00 -3.51 11.48
CA ALA A 19 2.49 -4.66 12.22
C ALA A 19 3.96 -4.98 11.88
N LEU A 20 4.35 -4.91 10.61
CA LEU A 20 5.75 -5.11 10.20
C LEU A 20 6.66 -4.04 10.78
N GLU A 21 6.31 -2.78 10.66
CA GLU A 21 7.10 -1.65 11.19
C GLU A 21 7.29 -1.75 12.71
N LEU A 22 6.23 -2.08 13.44
CA LEU A 22 6.30 -2.29 14.89
C LEU A 22 7.17 -3.48 15.25
N ALA A 23 7.06 -4.59 14.54
CA ALA A 23 7.86 -5.78 14.77
C ALA A 23 9.35 -5.55 14.46
N GLU A 24 9.67 -4.81 13.42
CA GLU A 24 11.04 -4.40 13.09
C GLU A 24 11.63 -3.43 14.12
N SER A 25 10.79 -2.63 14.77
CA SER A 25 11.23 -1.80 15.92
C SER A 25 11.49 -2.62 17.18
N GLY A 26 11.31 -3.96 17.14
CA GLY A 26 11.62 -4.88 18.23
C GLY A 26 10.42 -5.24 19.12
N LEU A 27 9.21 -4.83 18.79
CA LEU A 27 8.00 -5.16 19.54
C LEU A 27 7.41 -6.52 19.13
N ASP A 28 6.82 -7.24 20.07
CA ASP A 28 6.06 -8.47 19.80
C ASP A 28 4.62 -8.08 19.42
N VAL A 29 4.23 -8.40 18.18
CA VAL A 29 2.96 -7.96 17.59
C VAL A 29 2.01 -9.13 17.39
N ALA A 30 0.80 -9.02 17.90
CA ALA A 30 -0.30 -9.91 17.54
C ALA A 30 -1.18 -9.21 16.48
N VAL A 31 -1.46 -9.90 15.39
CA VAL A 31 -2.36 -9.44 14.35
C VAL A 31 -3.58 -10.35 14.32
N ILE A 32 -4.76 -9.80 14.41
CA ILE A 32 -6.01 -10.52 14.30
C ILE A 32 -6.85 -10.04 13.12
N THR A 33 -7.54 -10.97 12.48
CA THR A 33 -8.50 -10.66 11.42
C THR A 33 -9.83 -11.38 11.68
N ARG A 34 -10.91 -10.85 11.17
CA ARG A 34 -12.24 -11.48 11.29
C ARG A 34 -12.40 -12.69 10.35
N ALA A 35 -11.62 -12.72 9.28
CA ALA A 35 -11.74 -13.76 8.26
C ALA A 35 -10.95 -15.02 8.64
N ASN A 36 -11.39 -16.18 8.13
CA ASN A 36 -10.67 -17.44 8.31
C ASN A 36 -9.35 -17.50 7.56
N ARG A 37 -9.21 -16.67 6.53
CA ARG A 37 -7.96 -16.51 5.76
C ARG A 37 -7.41 -15.11 6.00
N ALA A 38 -6.16 -15.02 6.38
CA ALA A 38 -5.50 -13.75 6.66
C ALA A 38 -5.56 -12.77 5.48
N GLY A 39 -5.40 -13.25 4.26
CA GLY A 39 -5.47 -12.43 3.06
C GLY A 39 -6.88 -12.03 2.60
N GLU A 40 -7.92 -12.33 3.35
CA GLU A 40 -9.29 -11.92 3.00
C GLU A 40 -9.59 -10.52 3.56
N SER A 41 -9.14 -9.51 2.85
CA SER A 41 -9.23 -8.09 3.22
C SER A 41 -9.79 -7.26 2.06
N ASN A 42 -10.13 -6.00 2.33
CA ASN A 42 -10.48 -5.06 1.25
C ASN A 42 -9.29 -4.80 0.31
N THR A 43 -8.06 -4.87 0.82
CA THR A 43 -6.85 -4.79 -0.01
C THR A 43 -6.83 -5.87 -1.07
N TYR A 44 -7.13 -7.11 -0.71
CA TYR A 44 -7.16 -8.25 -1.64
C TYR A 44 -8.10 -8.03 -2.83
N TRP A 45 -9.24 -7.38 -2.60
CA TRP A 45 -10.27 -7.16 -3.63
C TRP A 45 -10.08 -5.88 -4.44
N ALA A 46 -9.08 -5.06 -4.12
CA ALA A 46 -8.77 -3.87 -4.89
C ALA A 46 -8.19 -4.25 -6.26
N GLN A 47 -8.82 -3.79 -7.34
CA GLN A 47 -8.48 -4.22 -8.72
C GLN A 47 -7.57 -3.22 -9.43
N GLY A 48 -7.85 -1.93 -9.35
CA GLY A 48 -7.11 -0.88 -10.06
C GLY A 48 -5.61 -0.91 -9.77
N GLY A 49 -5.04 0.23 -9.58
CA GLY A 49 -3.64 0.34 -9.21
C GLY A 49 -3.47 1.09 -7.90
N ILE A 50 -2.25 1.44 -7.60
CA ILE A 50 -1.91 2.31 -6.49
C ILE A 50 -1.12 3.51 -6.99
N ILE A 51 -1.39 4.68 -6.42
CA ILE A 51 -0.71 5.92 -6.78
C ILE A 51 0.79 5.80 -6.49
N PHE A 52 1.57 6.11 -7.49
CA PHE A 52 3.02 6.19 -7.44
C PHE A 52 3.48 7.54 -7.97
N ARG A 53 4.66 7.64 -8.54
CA ARG A 53 5.17 8.86 -9.17
C ARG A 53 5.37 8.65 -10.65
N GLY A 54 4.77 9.53 -11.44
CA GLY A 54 4.95 9.56 -12.89
C GLY A 54 6.23 10.27 -13.32
N GLU A 55 6.48 10.28 -14.62
CA GLU A 55 7.54 11.10 -15.20
C GLU A 55 7.17 12.59 -15.10
N ASN A 56 8.09 13.41 -14.62
CA ASN A 56 7.88 14.85 -14.34
C ASN A 56 6.72 15.14 -13.38
N ASP A 57 6.41 14.21 -12.48
CA ASP A 57 5.37 14.34 -11.46
C ASP A 57 5.89 15.04 -10.20
N SER A 58 4.97 15.66 -9.47
CA SER A 58 5.26 16.27 -8.17
C SER A 58 4.13 16.05 -7.16
N PRO A 59 4.42 16.18 -5.85
CA PRO A 59 3.38 16.15 -4.83
C PRO A 59 2.27 17.18 -5.08
N GLU A 60 2.63 18.36 -5.59
CA GLU A 60 1.68 19.44 -5.89
C GLU A 60 0.75 19.06 -7.05
N SER A 61 1.30 18.43 -8.11
CA SER A 61 0.51 17.94 -9.25
C SER A 61 -0.49 16.88 -8.79
N LEU A 62 -0.03 15.92 -7.97
CA LEU A 62 -0.91 14.89 -7.41
C LEU A 62 -1.97 15.49 -6.48
N ALA A 63 -1.58 16.41 -5.59
CA ALA A 63 -2.52 17.07 -4.69
C ALA A 63 -3.61 17.84 -5.47
N GLN A 64 -3.22 18.52 -6.55
CA GLN A 64 -4.18 19.25 -7.40
C GLN A 64 -5.19 18.30 -8.07
N ASP A 65 -4.71 17.14 -8.59
CA ASP A 65 -5.59 16.13 -9.19
C ASP A 65 -6.59 15.58 -8.15
N ILE A 66 -6.13 15.30 -6.92
CA ILE A 66 -7.00 14.83 -5.84
C ILE A 66 -8.06 15.88 -5.48
N VAL A 67 -7.67 17.15 -5.34
CA VAL A 67 -8.60 18.24 -5.01
C VAL A 67 -9.63 18.44 -6.11
N ASN A 68 -9.21 18.39 -7.37
CA ASN A 68 -10.11 18.50 -8.53
C ASN A 68 -11.13 17.35 -8.55
N ALA A 69 -10.67 16.12 -8.36
CA ALA A 69 -11.54 14.93 -8.30
C ALA A 69 -12.50 14.95 -7.10
N GLY A 70 -12.06 15.52 -5.98
CA GLY A 70 -12.84 15.60 -4.75
C GLY A 70 -13.91 16.69 -4.73
N ALA A 71 -13.95 17.57 -5.74
CA ALA A 71 -15.02 18.54 -5.97
C ALA A 71 -15.42 19.36 -4.71
N GLY A 72 -14.43 19.77 -3.91
CA GLY A 72 -14.63 20.58 -2.70
C GLY A 72 -14.85 19.78 -1.40
N LEU A 73 -14.82 18.45 -1.44
CA LEU A 73 -14.99 17.58 -0.26
C LEU A 73 -13.66 17.11 0.36
N CYS A 74 -12.53 17.60 -0.15
CA CYS A 74 -11.22 17.19 0.33
C CYS A 74 -10.84 17.87 1.65
N HIS A 75 -10.17 17.11 2.53
CA HIS A 75 -9.44 17.66 3.65
C HIS A 75 -8.01 17.98 3.19
N GLU A 76 -7.70 19.26 2.97
CA GLU A 76 -6.44 19.70 2.35
C GLU A 76 -5.17 19.12 2.99
N GLN A 77 -5.10 19.11 4.33
CA GLN A 77 -3.93 18.57 5.02
C GLN A 77 -3.74 17.08 4.72
N ALA A 78 -4.81 16.30 4.70
CA ALA A 78 -4.74 14.86 4.37
C ALA A 78 -4.31 14.64 2.91
N VAL A 79 -4.78 15.47 1.98
CA VAL A 79 -4.34 15.45 0.58
C VAL A 79 -2.84 15.72 0.46
N ARG A 80 -2.33 16.74 1.15
CA ARG A 80 -0.89 17.08 1.15
C ARG A 80 -0.05 15.95 1.71
N THR A 81 -0.44 15.38 2.85
CA THR A 81 0.24 14.23 3.45
C THR A 81 0.27 13.04 2.49
N LEU A 82 -0.87 12.67 1.92
CA LEU A 82 -0.94 11.57 0.96
C LEU A 82 -0.10 11.82 -0.29
N ALA A 83 -0.14 13.02 -0.84
CA ALA A 83 0.61 13.34 -2.06
C ALA A 83 2.13 13.38 -1.84
N SER A 84 2.58 13.81 -0.66
CA SER A 84 4.02 13.89 -0.34
C SER A 84 4.59 12.55 0.14
N GLU A 85 3.86 11.81 0.97
CA GLU A 85 4.35 10.62 1.66
C GLU A 85 3.96 9.31 0.97
N GLY A 86 2.79 9.26 0.31
CA GLY A 86 2.26 8.04 -0.30
C GLY A 86 3.20 7.41 -1.33
N PRO A 87 3.60 8.11 -2.40
CA PRO A 87 4.48 7.55 -3.41
C PRO A 87 5.84 7.06 -2.89
N PRO A 88 6.54 7.78 -1.99
CA PRO A 88 7.75 7.25 -1.34
C PRO A 88 7.51 5.97 -0.54
N LEU A 89 6.37 5.86 0.16
CA LEU A 89 6.02 4.64 0.92
C LEU A 89 5.69 3.46 -0.01
N VAL A 90 5.05 3.70 -1.14
CA VAL A 90 4.86 2.66 -2.17
C VAL A 90 6.20 2.14 -2.66
N GLN A 91 7.17 3.02 -2.92
CA GLN A 91 8.52 2.61 -3.31
C GLN A 91 9.17 1.78 -2.22
N SER A 92 9.32 2.33 -1.04
CA SER A 92 10.11 1.71 0.03
C SER A 92 9.49 0.43 0.60
N ILE A 93 8.17 0.40 0.76
CA ILE A 93 7.48 -0.73 1.39
C ILE A 93 7.06 -1.76 0.35
N LEU A 94 6.28 -1.36 -0.67
CA LEU A 94 5.69 -2.33 -1.57
C LEU A 94 6.69 -2.85 -2.61
N ILE A 95 7.54 -1.97 -3.15
CA ILE A 95 8.48 -2.34 -4.21
C ILE A 95 9.77 -2.90 -3.62
N ASP A 96 10.46 -2.12 -2.78
CA ASP A 96 11.80 -2.46 -2.32
C ASP A 96 11.79 -3.53 -1.22
N LYS A 97 10.90 -3.40 -0.23
CA LYS A 97 10.86 -4.30 0.93
C LYS A 97 10.05 -5.57 0.65
N LEU A 98 8.82 -5.45 0.16
CA LEU A 98 7.91 -6.57 -0.06
C LEU A 98 8.10 -7.24 -1.42
N GLY A 99 8.70 -6.57 -2.39
CA GLY A 99 8.90 -7.10 -3.73
C GLY A 99 7.58 -7.39 -4.45
N VAL A 100 6.57 -6.53 -4.30
CA VAL A 100 5.29 -6.69 -5.01
C VAL A 100 5.55 -6.71 -6.52
N PRO A 101 5.07 -7.74 -7.25
CA PRO A 101 5.34 -7.92 -8.66
C PRO A 101 4.48 -7.01 -9.54
N PHE A 102 4.71 -5.69 -9.45
CA PHE A 102 4.08 -4.73 -10.36
C PHE A 102 4.53 -4.93 -11.79
N ASP A 103 3.64 -4.65 -12.73
CA ASP A 103 3.89 -4.77 -14.16
C ASP A 103 5.04 -3.85 -14.59
N ARG A 104 5.83 -4.34 -15.55
CA ARG A 104 6.99 -3.63 -16.06
C ARG A 104 6.95 -3.54 -17.58
N THR A 105 7.53 -2.48 -18.09
CA THR A 105 7.78 -2.28 -19.51
C THR A 105 8.90 -3.22 -20.00
N PRO A 106 9.06 -3.44 -21.31
CA PRO A 106 10.12 -4.31 -21.85
C PRO A 106 11.54 -3.89 -21.47
N ASP A 107 11.77 -2.62 -21.17
CA ASP A 107 13.03 -2.07 -20.66
C ASP A 107 13.21 -2.19 -19.15
N GLY A 108 12.27 -2.86 -18.46
CA GLY A 108 12.34 -3.19 -17.03
C GLY A 108 11.85 -2.11 -16.07
N LYS A 109 11.40 -0.95 -16.56
CA LYS A 109 10.80 0.10 -15.73
C LYS A 109 9.38 -0.30 -15.31
N LEU A 110 8.86 0.33 -14.26
CA LEU A 110 7.47 0.17 -13.87
C LEU A 110 6.54 0.62 -15.00
N ALA A 111 5.56 -0.20 -15.34
CA ALA A 111 4.51 0.20 -16.26
C ALA A 111 3.52 1.09 -15.51
N LEU A 112 3.36 2.33 -15.96
CA LEU A 112 2.49 3.30 -15.32
C LEU A 112 1.19 3.46 -16.10
N GLY A 113 0.08 3.24 -15.42
CA GLY A 113 -1.26 3.53 -15.92
C GLY A 113 -1.71 4.96 -15.61
N ARG A 114 -2.71 5.43 -16.35
CA ARG A 114 -3.44 6.67 -16.06
C ARG A 114 -4.91 6.33 -15.85
N GLU A 115 -5.40 6.60 -14.66
CA GLU A 115 -6.80 6.44 -14.32
C GLU A 115 -7.54 7.78 -14.34
N GLY A 116 -8.87 7.74 -14.25
CA GLY A 116 -9.71 8.93 -14.18
C GLY A 116 -9.32 9.85 -13.02
N GLY A 117 -9.34 11.17 -13.25
CA GLY A 117 -8.93 12.16 -12.26
C GLY A 117 -7.43 12.48 -12.23
N HIS A 118 -6.59 11.65 -12.88
CA HIS A 118 -5.15 11.93 -12.95
C HIS A 118 -4.76 12.69 -14.22
N SER A 119 -3.97 13.74 -14.08
CA SER A 119 -3.44 14.52 -15.21
C SER A 119 -2.36 13.77 -15.99
N ILE A 120 -1.60 12.89 -15.32
CA ILE A 120 -0.51 12.09 -15.91
C ILE A 120 -0.63 10.61 -15.51
N ALA A 121 0.14 9.75 -16.18
CA ALA A 121 0.30 8.35 -15.81
C ALA A 121 1.18 8.23 -14.57
N ARG A 122 0.64 7.73 -13.46
CA ARG A 122 1.33 7.55 -12.18
C ARG A 122 0.87 6.34 -11.37
N ILE A 123 0.07 5.48 -11.96
CA ILE A 123 -0.51 4.35 -11.26
C ILE A 123 0.32 3.10 -11.55
N VAL A 124 0.89 2.47 -10.53
CA VAL A 124 1.47 1.13 -10.65
C VAL A 124 0.38 0.09 -10.44
N HIS A 125 0.46 -1.00 -11.20
CA HIS A 125 -0.54 -2.07 -11.19
C HIS A 125 0.11 -3.44 -11.39
N ALA A 126 -0.62 -4.49 -11.05
CA ALA A 126 -0.28 -5.88 -11.34
C ALA A 126 -1.47 -6.51 -12.05
N THR A 127 -1.52 -6.37 -13.38
CA THR A 127 -2.70 -6.71 -14.20
C THR A 127 -4.01 -6.19 -13.58
N ASP A 128 -5.03 -7.02 -13.43
CA ASP A 128 -6.32 -6.68 -12.80
C ASP A 128 -6.41 -7.14 -11.33
N ALA A 129 -5.27 -7.41 -10.70
CA ALA A 129 -5.21 -8.03 -9.38
C ALA A 129 -4.19 -7.34 -8.44
N THR A 130 -4.04 -6.03 -8.57
CA THR A 130 -3.04 -5.25 -7.82
C THR A 130 -3.17 -5.44 -6.31
N GLY A 131 -4.38 -5.35 -5.78
CA GLY A 131 -4.62 -5.54 -4.35
C GLY A 131 -4.26 -6.93 -3.87
N ARG A 132 -4.55 -7.97 -4.67
CA ARG A 132 -4.15 -9.35 -4.38
C ARG A 132 -2.63 -9.51 -4.35
N ALA A 133 -1.94 -8.95 -5.34
CA ALA A 133 -0.48 -9.02 -5.41
C ALA A 133 0.18 -8.34 -4.19
N ILE A 134 -0.36 -7.22 -3.73
CA ILE A 134 0.08 -6.52 -2.51
C ILE A 134 -0.20 -7.38 -1.27
N GLU A 135 -1.43 -7.86 -1.11
CA GLU A 135 -1.86 -8.61 0.06
C GLU A 135 -1.10 -9.92 0.22
N ASP A 136 -0.89 -10.67 -0.88
CA ASP A 136 -0.16 -11.94 -0.86
C ASP A 136 1.28 -11.73 -0.32
N LYS A 137 1.98 -10.68 -0.79
CA LYS A 137 3.32 -10.34 -0.32
C LYS A 137 3.35 -9.83 1.13
N LEU A 138 2.36 -9.06 1.51
CA LEU A 138 2.23 -8.57 2.87
C LEU A 138 2.01 -9.73 3.87
N ILE A 139 1.09 -10.65 3.56
CA ILE A 139 0.83 -11.83 4.41
C ILE A 139 2.04 -12.76 4.46
N GLU A 140 2.76 -12.94 3.35
CA GLU A 140 4.02 -13.68 3.31
C GLU A 140 5.03 -13.09 4.32
N ALA A 141 5.25 -11.77 4.27
CA ALA A 141 6.17 -11.06 5.15
C ALA A 141 5.74 -11.14 6.63
N LEU A 142 4.46 -10.94 6.93
CA LEU A 142 3.92 -11.06 8.29
C LEU A 142 4.15 -12.46 8.88
N ARG A 143 3.94 -13.51 8.10
CA ARG A 143 4.14 -14.90 8.53
C ARG A 143 5.61 -15.26 8.72
N ALA A 144 6.48 -14.67 7.94
CA ALA A 144 7.92 -14.88 8.02
C ALA A 144 8.58 -14.15 9.20
N HIS A 145 7.94 -13.09 9.73
CA HIS A 145 8.55 -12.25 10.75
C HIS A 145 8.45 -12.88 12.14
N PRO A 146 9.58 -13.12 12.88
CA PRO A 146 9.60 -13.88 14.13
C PRO A 146 8.83 -13.20 15.28
N ARG A 147 8.65 -11.88 15.24
CA ARG A 147 7.91 -11.11 16.24
C ARG A 147 6.45 -10.84 15.88
N VAL A 148 5.97 -11.38 14.75
CA VAL A 148 4.57 -11.26 14.34
C VAL A 148 3.85 -12.58 14.57
N ARG A 149 2.73 -12.49 15.22
CA ARG A 149 1.80 -13.61 15.41
C ARG A 149 0.48 -13.26 14.74
N LEU A 150 0.19 -13.94 13.64
CA LEU A 150 -1.00 -13.80 12.83
C LEU A 150 -2.00 -14.91 13.16
#